data_003e52cb669d37d04cc49ec6efbd495d
#
_entry.id   003e52cb669d37d04cc49ec6efbd495d
#
_cell.length_a   1.000
_cell.length_b   1.000
_cell.length_c   1.000
_cell.angle_alpha   90.00
_cell.angle_beta   90.00
_cell.angle_gamma   90.00
#
_symmetry.space_group_name_H-M   'P 1'
#
loop_
_entity.id
_entity.type
_entity.pdbx_description
1 polymer ?
#
loop_
_entity_poly.entity_id
_entity_poly.type
_entity_poly.pdbx_seq_one_letter_code
_entity_poly.pdbx_strand_id
1 'polypeptide(L)'
;VAEAVAWLGYTYLYIRMLRNPSLYGVDPASLKEDPTLLQFRVDLIHSAATQLAKNALIKYDVKTGIFESTGLGRIASYYYLSNASVATYNANLKPGMTEIELFRLFSLSGEFSQITVRPEEKLELDSLMKKVPIPIRESVENPCAKVNVLLQSYISRVTLEKFAMACDMVYITQVGV
;
A
#
# COMPACT_ATOMS: atom_id res chain seq x y z
N VAL A 1 -7.33 8.50 21.16
CA VAL A 1 -8.12 7.28 20.90
C VAL A 1 -9.62 7.59 20.91
N ALA A 2 -10.15 8.22 21.98
CA ALA A 2 -11.59 8.45 22.13
C ALA A 2 -12.24 9.15 20.92
N GLU A 3 -11.61 10.23 20.43
CA GLU A 3 -12.10 10.95 19.24
C GLU A 3 -12.09 10.07 17.97
N ALA A 4 -11.06 9.25 17.77
CA ALA A 4 -10.98 8.34 16.63
C ALA A 4 -12.03 7.23 16.71
N VAL A 5 -12.33 6.72 17.90
CA VAL A 5 -13.40 5.74 18.14
C VAL A 5 -14.77 6.36 17.84
N ALA A 6 -14.98 7.62 18.27
CA ALA A 6 -16.20 8.35 17.94
C ALA A 6 -16.32 8.57 16.43
N TRP A 7 -15.24 9.02 15.77
CA TRP A 7 -15.20 9.22 14.32
C TRP A 7 -15.48 7.93 13.54
N LEU A 8 -14.93 6.79 13.98
CA LEU A 8 -15.19 5.50 13.34
C LEU A 8 -16.69 5.16 13.32
N GLY A 9 -17.45 5.59 14.34
CA GLY A 9 -18.90 5.42 14.41
C GLY A 9 -19.69 6.14 13.30
N TYR A 10 -19.10 7.13 12.64
CA TYR A 10 -19.73 7.83 11.51
C TYR A 10 -19.36 7.23 10.15
N THR A 11 -18.54 6.17 10.11
CA THR A 11 -18.08 5.56 8.87
C THR A 11 -19.02 4.48 8.37
N TYR A 12 -19.00 4.25 7.05
CA TYR A 12 -19.72 3.13 6.44
C TYR A 12 -19.23 1.77 6.93
N LEU A 13 -17.95 1.66 7.29
CA LEU A 13 -17.37 0.47 7.89
C LEU A 13 -18.13 0.05 9.15
N TYR A 14 -18.41 0.99 10.05
CA TYR A 14 -19.16 0.72 11.28
C TYR A 14 -20.56 0.17 11.01
N ILE A 15 -21.28 0.77 10.06
CA ILE A 15 -22.61 0.28 9.66
C ILE A 15 -22.54 -1.15 9.13
N ARG A 16 -21.51 -1.47 8.36
CA ARG A 16 -21.31 -2.83 7.83
C ARG A 16 -20.94 -3.82 8.93
N MET A 17 -20.12 -3.45 9.90
CA MET A 17 -19.79 -4.29 11.06
C MET A 17 -21.04 -4.65 11.88
N LEU A 18 -21.96 -3.69 12.05
CA LEU A 18 -23.24 -3.96 12.75
C LEU A 18 -24.17 -4.89 11.95
N ARG A 19 -24.20 -4.75 10.61
CA ARG A 19 -25.08 -5.56 9.75
C ARG A 19 -24.57 -6.99 9.52
N ASN A 20 -23.26 -7.15 9.35
CA ASN A 20 -22.60 -8.40 9.01
C ASN A 20 -21.36 -8.61 9.89
N PRO A 21 -21.50 -8.79 11.20
CA PRO A 21 -20.39 -8.79 12.15
C PRO A 21 -19.34 -9.86 11.83
N SER A 22 -19.75 -11.07 11.46
CA SER A 22 -18.84 -12.18 11.17
C SER A 22 -17.86 -11.91 10.02
N LEU A 23 -18.23 -11.07 9.03
CA LEU A 23 -17.33 -10.68 7.92
C LEU A 23 -16.18 -9.79 8.40
N TYR A 24 -16.30 -9.16 9.55
CA TYR A 24 -15.32 -8.24 10.13
C TYR A 24 -14.65 -8.82 11.39
N GLY A 25 -14.77 -10.14 11.61
CA GLY A 25 -14.18 -10.80 12.78
C GLY A 25 -14.86 -10.46 14.11
N VAL A 26 -16.07 -9.91 14.07
CA VAL A 26 -16.89 -9.65 15.26
C VAL A 26 -17.74 -10.88 15.55
N ASP A 27 -17.64 -11.40 16.78
CA ASP A 27 -18.53 -12.46 17.21
C ASP A 27 -19.97 -11.92 17.35
N PRO A 28 -20.97 -12.52 16.70
CA PRO A 28 -22.37 -12.13 16.86
C PRO A 28 -22.87 -12.15 18.31
N ALA A 29 -22.26 -12.96 19.17
CA ALA A 29 -22.57 -12.97 20.60
C ALA A 29 -22.16 -11.66 21.28
N SER A 30 -21.04 -11.08 20.88
CA SER A 30 -20.54 -9.80 21.43
C SER A 30 -21.51 -8.64 21.18
N LEU A 31 -22.31 -8.67 20.12
CA LEU A 31 -23.34 -7.65 19.85
C LEU A 31 -24.47 -7.62 20.88
N LYS A 32 -24.67 -8.71 21.62
CA LYS A 32 -25.68 -8.75 22.70
C LYS A 32 -25.18 -8.04 23.95
N GLU A 33 -23.87 -8.09 24.20
CA GLU A 33 -23.22 -7.46 25.35
C GLU A 33 -22.84 -6.01 25.06
N ASP A 34 -22.33 -5.75 23.85
CA ASP A 34 -21.98 -4.40 23.37
C ASP A 34 -22.64 -4.11 22.01
N PRO A 35 -23.92 -3.66 22.00
CA PRO A 35 -24.66 -3.34 20.77
C PRO A 35 -24.01 -2.26 19.92
N THR A 36 -23.13 -1.45 20.51
CA THR A 36 -22.44 -0.35 19.83
C THR A 36 -21.03 -0.73 19.35
N LEU A 37 -20.59 -1.94 19.65
CA LEU A 37 -19.24 -2.42 19.37
C LEU A 37 -18.16 -1.43 19.88
N LEU A 38 -18.39 -0.83 21.05
CA LEU A 38 -17.49 0.18 21.59
C LEU A 38 -16.10 -0.42 21.87
N GLN A 39 -16.05 -1.56 22.53
CA GLN A 39 -14.77 -2.22 22.85
C GLN A 39 -14.05 -2.65 21.57
N PHE A 40 -14.76 -3.24 20.62
CA PHE A 40 -14.18 -3.65 19.33
C PHE A 40 -13.61 -2.46 18.55
N ARG A 41 -14.31 -1.32 18.55
CA ARG A 41 -13.80 -0.08 17.93
C ARG A 41 -12.55 0.45 18.64
N VAL A 42 -12.51 0.40 19.96
CA VAL A 42 -11.31 0.77 20.74
C VAL A 42 -10.14 -0.11 20.37
N ASP A 43 -10.32 -1.42 20.32
CA ASP A 43 -9.27 -2.39 19.99
C ASP A 43 -8.76 -2.21 18.55
N LEU A 44 -9.68 -1.94 17.61
CA LEU A 44 -9.34 -1.66 16.21
C LEU A 44 -8.47 -0.39 16.07
N ILE A 45 -8.85 0.70 16.76
CA ILE A 45 -8.08 1.96 16.75
C ILE A 45 -6.72 1.77 17.44
N HIS A 46 -6.67 1.01 18.53
CA HIS A 46 -5.43 0.67 19.23
C HIS A 46 -4.45 -0.10 18.34
N SER A 47 -4.95 -1.13 17.65
CA SER A 47 -4.16 -1.93 16.72
C SER A 47 -3.64 -1.08 15.56
N ALA A 48 -4.50 -0.26 14.96
CA ALA A 48 -4.12 0.64 13.88
C ALA A 48 -3.06 1.66 14.33
N ALA A 49 -3.26 2.31 15.50
CA ALA A 49 -2.32 3.29 16.04
C ALA A 49 -0.95 2.64 16.33
N THR A 50 -0.93 1.43 16.86
CA THR A 50 0.30 0.68 17.12
C THR A 50 1.06 0.37 15.82
N GLN A 51 0.37 -0.05 14.76
CA GLN A 51 0.99 -0.29 13.46
C GLN A 51 1.55 1.00 12.82
N LEU A 52 0.79 2.08 12.87
CA LEU A 52 1.24 3.39 12.36
C LEU A 52 2.44 3.91 13.14
N ALA A 53 2.45 3.75 14.46
CA ALA A 53 3.57 4.15 15.30
C ALA A 53 4.84 3.33 15.03
N LYS A 54 4.70 2.01 14.78
CA LYS A 54 5.81 1.13 14.39
C LYS A 54 6.51 1.61 13.12
N ASN A 55 5.78 2.18 12.18
CA ASN A 55 6.30 2.72 10.92
C ASN A 55 6.61 4.23 11.01
N ALA A 56 6.67 4.79 12.21
CA ALA A 56 6.99 6.20 12.47
C ALA A 56 6.05 7.22 11.79
N LEU A 57 4.84 6.82 11.43
CA LEU A 57 3.82 7.70 10.85
C LEU A 57 3.15 8.57 11.91
N ILE A 58 3.01 8.04 13.12
CA ILE A 58 2.50 8.76 14.28
C ILE A 58 3.38 8.49 15.50
N LYS A 59 3.35 9.38 16.48
CA LYS A 59 3.79 9.09 17.84
C LYS A 59 2.57 8.69 18.65
N TYR A 60 2.60 7.53 19.28
CA TYR A 60 1.48 7.00 20.03
C TYR A 60 1.87 6.66 21.46
N ASP A 61 1.19 7.28 22.41
CA ASP A 61 1.30 6.93 23.83
C ASP A 61 0.12 6.02 24.22
N VAL A 62 0.45 4.77 24.46
CA VAL A 62 -0.53 3.73 24.83
C VAL A 62 -1.22 4.03 26.16
N LYS A 63 -0.52 4.70 27.11
CA LYS A 63 -1.07 4.97 28.44
C LYS A 63 -2.12 6.07 28.43
N THR A 64 -1.84 7.14 27.70
CA THR A 64 -2.76 8.30 27.60
C THR A 64 -3.75 8.17 26.45
N GLY A 65 -3.50 7.29 25.50
CA GLY A 65 -4.30 7.15 24.28
C GLY A 65 -4.18 8.34 23.33
N ILE A 66 -3.14 9.16 23.49
CA ILE A 66 -2.87 10.32 22.63
C ILE A 66 -1.96 9.90 21.49
N PHE A 67 -2.25 10.39 20.29
CA PHE A 67 -1.36 10.25 19.15
C PHE A 67 -1.20 11.58 18.41
N GLU A 68 0.01 11.80 17.89
CA GLU A 68 0.42 12.97 17.13
C GLU A 68 0.97 12.54 15.77
N SER A 69 0.65 13.30 14.72
CA SER A 69 1.22 13.04 13.39
C SER A 69 2.69 13.43 13.34
N THR A 70 3.51 12.60 12.72
CA THR A 70 4.90 12.92 12.38
C THR A 70 4.98 13.67 11.03
N GLY A 71 6.16 14.20 10.68
CA GLY A 71 6.40 14.74 9.34
C GLY A 71 6.17 13.68 8.26
N LEU A 72 6.67 12.46 8.47
CA LEU A 72 6.48 11.34 7.55
C LEU A 72 5.00 10.95 7.43
N GLY A 73 4.25 10.93 8.54
CA GLY A 73 2.82 10.65 8.54
C GLY A 73 2.01 11.66 7.74
N ARG A 74 2.39 12.94 7.81
CA ARG A 74 1.76 13.99 6.99
C ARG A 74 2.04 13.81 5.50
N ILE A 75 3.28 13.46 5.13
CA ILE A 75 3.65 13.15 3.75
C ILE A 75 2.86 11.94 3.24
N ALA A 76 2.85 10.83 4.00
CA ALA A 76 2.12 9.64 3.63
C ALA A 76 0.61 9.89 3.45
N SER A 77 0.01 10.69 4.33
CA SER A 77 -1.40 11.08 4.23
C SER A 77 -1.67 11.99 3.02
N TYR A 78 -0.79 12.92 2.73
CA TYR A 78 -0.95 13.85 1.61
C TYR A 78 -0.87 13.14 0.25
N TYR A 79 0.05 12.19 0.11
CA TYR A 79 0.25 11.42 -1.12
C TYR A 79 -0.50 10.09 -1.14
N TYR A 80 -1.36 9.80 -0.15
CA TYR A 80 -2.12 8.55 -0.04
C TYR A 80 -1.28 7.27 -0.05
N LEU A 81 -0.07 7.35 0.51
CA LEU A 81 0.82 6.19 0.61
C LEU A 81 0.31 5.20 1.65
N SER A 82 0.29 3.92 1.29
CA SER A 82 -0.07 2.87 2.24
C SER A 82 0.98 2.71 3.34
N ASN A 83 0.53 2.27 4.51
CA ASN A 83 1.43 1.97 5.62
C ASN A 83 2.49 0.90 5.25
N ALA A 84 2.13 -0.07 4.40
CA ALA A 84 3.05 -1.10 3.91
C ALA A 84 4.16 -0.52 3.03
N SER A 85 3.83 0.41 2.14
CA SER A 85 4.81 1.08 1.27
C SER A 85 5.75 1.95 2.08
N VAL A 86 5.24 2.71 3.05
CA VAL A 86 6.09 3.49 3.94
C VAL A 86 7.03 2.59 4.74
N ALA A 87 6.57 1.44 5.23
CA ALA A 87 7.42 0.47 5.91
C ALA A 87 8.55 -0.02 4.98
N THR A 88 8.23 -0.33 3.72
CA THR A 88 9.21 -0.74 2.70
C THR A 88 10.24 0.35 2.45
N TYR A 89 9.80 1.60 2.31
CA TYR A 89 10.69 2.74 2.10
C TYR A 89 11.57 3.01 3.32
N ASN A 90 11.03 3.02 4.53
CA ASN A 90 11.80 3.20 5.76
C ASN A 90 12.89 2.15 5.93
N ALA A 91 12.64 0.90 5.51
CA ALA A 91 13.60 -0.18 5.63
C ALA A 91 14.71 -0.11 4.58
N ASN A 92 14.43 0.38 3.37
CA ASN A 92 15.31 0.24 2.21
C ASN A 92 15.86 1.54 1.65
N LEU A 93 15.20 2.68 1.88
CA LEU A 93 15.63 3.97 1.35
C LEU A 93 16.89 4.46 2.09
N LYS A 94 17.96 4.71 1.34
CA LYS A 94 19.26 5.15 1.87
C LYS A 94 19.78 6.34 1.08
N PRO A 95 20.53 7.26 1.71
CA PRO A 95 21.23 8.32 0.98
C PRO A 95 22.20 7.74 -0.06
N GLY A 96 22.24 8.33 -1.25
CA GLY A 96 23.18 7.93 -2.30
C GLY A 96 22.79 6.67 -3.09
N MET A 97 21.52 6.24 -3.04
CA MET A 97 21.02 5.16 -3.89
C MET A 97 21.17 5.52 -5.37
N THR A 98 21.52 4.51 -6.15
CA THR A 98 21.57 4.59 -7.62
C THR A 98 20.15 4.59 -8.22
N GLU A 99 20.03 5.05 -9.47
CA GLU A 99 18.76 4.98 -10.20
C GLU A 99 18.19 3.56 -10.25
N ILE A 100 19.06 2.55 -10.47
CA ILE A 100 18.65 1.13 -10.47
C ILE A 100 17.99 0.74 -9.15
N GLU A 101 18.59 1.14 -8.04
CA GLU A 101 18.07 0.84 -6.70
C GLU A 101 16.77 1.60 -6.41
N LEU A 102 16.64 2.84 -6.88
CA LEU A 102 15.42 3.64 -6.72
C LEU A 102 14.25 3.05 -7.50
N PHE A 103 14.44 2.68 -8.77
CA PHE A 103 13.40 2.05 -9.58
C PHE A 103 12.99 0.68 -8.99
N ARG A 104 13.95 -0.07 -8.48
CA ARG A 104 13.69 -1.32 -7.78
C ARG A 104 12.88 -1.09 -6.51
N LEU A 105 13.28 -0.13 -5.68
CA LEU A 105 12.58 0.20 -4.44
C LEU A 105 11.14 0.65 -4.72
N PHE A 106 10.94 1.50 -5.72
CA PHE A 106 9.62 1.93 -6.16
C PHE A 106 8.74 0.74 -6.56
N SER A 107 9.28 -0.20 -7.32
CA SER A 107 8.53 -1.39 -7.78
C SER A 107 8.14 -2.36 -6.65
N LEU A 108 8.72 -2.21 -5.45
CA LEU A 108 8.35 -2.99 -4.25
C LEU A 108 7.20 -2.37 -3.45
N SER A 109 6.64 -1.26 -3.91
CA SER A 109 5.52 -0.59 -3.22
C SER A 109 4.31 -1.50 -3.10
N GLY A 110 3.64 -1.46 -1.96
CA GLY A 110 2.45 -2.27 -1.67
C GLY A 110 1.27 -1.95 -2.58
N GLU A 111 1.23 -0.77 -3.17
CA GLU A 111 0.24 -0.32 -4.16
C GLU A 111 0.24 -1.22 -5.41
N PHE A 112 1.37 -1.84 -5.74
CA PHE A 112 1.51 -2.70 -6.91
C PHE A 112 1.30 -4.19 -6.62
N SER A 113 0.87 -4.56 -5.42
CA SER A 113 0.66 -5.95 -4.99
C SER A 113 -0.34 -6.72 -5.85
N GLN A 114 -1.22 -6.03 -6.58
CA GLN A 114 -2.21 -6.63 -7.48
C GLN A 114 -1.64 -6.98 -8.87
N ILE A 115 -0.45 -6.46 -9.20
CA ILE A 115 0.17 -6.71 -10.49
C ILE A 115 0.81 -8.09 -10.50
N THR A 116 0.44 -8.90 -11.49
CA THR A 116 0.98 -10.24 -11.70
C THR A 116 1.53 -10.37 -13.11
N VAL A 117 2.45 -11.30 -13.32
CA VAL A 117 3.00 -11.63 -14.65
C VAL A 117 2.19 -12.76 -15.26
N ARG A 118 1.50 -12.50 -16.37
CA ARG A 118 0.72 -13.50 -17.09
C ARG A 118 1.63 -14.28 -18.07
N PRO A 119 1.38 -15.57 -18.30
CA PRO A 119 2.23 -16.38 -19.20
C PRO A 119 2.41 -15.78 -20.60
N GLU A 120 1.34 -15.21 -21.16
CA GLU A 120 1.33 -14.59 -22.49
C GLU A 120 2.14 -13.29 -22.58
N GLU A 121 2.46 -12.66 -21.47
CA GLU A 121 3.20 -11.39 -21.42
C GLU A 121 4.72 -11.57 -21.40
N LYS A 122 5.21 -12.75 -21.01
CA LYS A 122 6.63 -13.02 -20.74
C LYS A 122 7.55 -12.68 -21.93
N LEU A 123 7.16 -13.00 -23.16
CA LEU A 123 7.97 -12.72 -24.35
C LEU A 123 8.11 -11.22 -24.62
N GLU A 124 7.01 -10.48 -24.52
CA GLU A 124 7.03 -9.04 -24.70
C GLU A 124 7.81 -8.36 -23.56
N LEU A 125 7.62 -8.84 -22.31
CA LEU A 125 8.32 -8.34 -21.15
C LEU A 125 9.84 -8.52 -21.28
N ASP A 126 10.30 -9.70 -21.72
CA ASP A 126 11.74 -9.97 -21.98
C ASP A 126 12.30 -9.04 -23.06
N SER A 127 11.54 -8.78 -24.11
CA SER A 127 11.91 -7.81 -25.14
C SER A 127 12.01 -6.39 -24.62
N LEU A 128 11.06 -5.96 -23.77
CA LEU A 128 11.04 -4.64 -23.17
C LEU A 128 12.19 -4.44 -22.18
N MET A 129 12.50 -5.48 -21.37
CA MET A 129 13.63 -5.43 -20.42
C MET A 129 14.97 -5.14 -21.10
N LYS A 130 15.12 -5.53 -22.39
CA LYS A 130 16.31 -5.24 -23.20
C LYS A 130 16.32 -3.84 -23.82
N LYS A 131 15.14 -3.20 -23.91
CA LYS A 131 14.96 -1.88 -24.55
C LYS A 131 14.96 -0.73 -23.55
N VAL A 132 14.64 -0.99 -22.28
CA VAL A 132 14.57 0.08 -21.26
C VAL A 132 15.96 0.59 -20.89
N PRO A 133 16.10 1.90 -20.59
CA PRO A 133 17.39 2.55 -20.37
C PRO A 133 18.10 2.10 -19.08
N ILE A 134 17.34 1.77 -18.04
CA ILE A 134 17.88 1.36 -16.74
C ILE A 134 17.80 -0.16 -16.63
N PRO A 135 18.93 -0.87 -16.49
CA PRO A 135 18.94 -2.33 -16.47
C PRO A 135 18.20 -2.90 -15.27
N ILE A 136 17.40 -3.93 -15.52
CA ILE A 136 16.61 -4.65 -14.52
C ILE A 136 17.27 -5.98 -14.24
N ARG A 137 17.49 -6.28 -12.97
CA ARG A 137 18.22 -7.48 -12.51
C ARG A 137 17.29 -8.62 -12.12
N GLU A 138 16.03 -8.30 -11.90
CA GLU A 138 14.99 -9.26 -11.51
C GLU A 138 14.60 -10.16 -12.70
N SER A 139 14.13 -11.36 -12.39
CA SER A 139 13.61 -12.29 -13.40
C SER A 139 12.32 -11.73 -14.04
N VAL A 140 12.10 -12.08 -15.30
CA VAL A 140 10.85 -11.76 -16.05
C VAL A 140 9.58 -12.24 -15.33
N GLU A 141 9.70 -13.28 -14.50
CA GLU A 141 8.58 -13.84 -13.74
C GLU A 141 8.23 -13.03 -12.49
N ASN A 142 9.11 -12.10 -12.09
CA ASN A 142 8.91 -11.29 -10.89
C ASN A 142 7.95 -10.12 -11.19
N PRO A 143 6.85 -9.96 -10.46
CA PRO A 143 5.94 -8.82 -10.61
C PRO A 143 6.65 -7.45 -10.47
N CYS A 144 7.66 -7.35 -9.61
CA CYS A 144 8.44 -6.11 -9.47
C CYS A 144 9.21 -5.77 -10.74
N ALA A 145 9.72 -6.77 -11.48
CA ALA A 145 10.35 -6.53 -12.79
C ALA A 145 9.34 -5.96 -13.79
N LYS A 146 8.12 -6.49 -13.81
CA LYS A 146 7.04 -5.97 -14.66
C LYS A 146 6.70 -4.52 -14.34
N VAL A 147 6.53 -4.18 -13.05
CA VAL A 147 6.27 -2.79 -12.62
C VAL A 147 7.40 -1.87 -13.07
N ASN A 148 8.64 -2.26 -12.87
CA ASN A 148 9.82 -1.49 -13.24
C ASN A 148 9.91 -1.27 -14.76
N VAL A 149 9.75 -2.33 -15.56
CA VAL A 149 9.75 -2.26 -17.04
C VAL A 149 8.64 -1.34 -17.54
N LEU A 150 7.42 -1.48 -17.03
CA LEU A 150 6.27 -0.69 -17.49
C LEU A 150 6.42 0.78 -17.12
N LEU A 151 6.96 1.10 -15.94
CA LEU A 151 7.26 2.47 -15.56
C LEU A 151 8.31 3.09 -16.49
N GLN A 152 9.42 2.39 -16.75
CA GLN A 152 10.44 2.86 -17.68
C GLN A 152 9.91 2.98 -19.11
N SER A 153 9.07 2.03 -19.56
CA SER A 153 8.44 2.07 -20.87
C SER A 153 7.55 3.29 -21.03
N TYR A 154 6.81 3.66 -20.00
CA TYR A 154 6.01 4.89 -20.00
C TYR A 154 6.88 6.15 -20.12
N ILE A 155 7.92 6.27 -19.30
CA ILE A 155 8.84 7.42 -19.32
C ILE A 155 9.54 7.53 -20.68
N SER A 156 9.95 6.39 -21.27
CA SER A 156 10.64 6.33 -22.57
C SER A 156 9.68 6.33 -23.77
N ARG A 157 8.36 6.41 -23.54
CA ARG A 157 7.31 6.39 -24.56
C ARG A 157 7.37 5.16 -25.49
N VAL A 158 7.70 4.01 -24.93
CA VAL A 158 7.71 2.74 -25.65
C VAL A 158 6.28 2.25 -25.81
N THR A 159 5.88 1.91 -27.04
CA THR A 159 4.59 1.32 -27.34
C THR A 159 4.51 -0.14 -26.87
N LEU A 160 3.40 -0.51 -26.25
CA LEU A 160 3.11 -1.87 -25.83
C LEU A 160 2.16 -2.52 -26.83
N GLU A 161 2.40 -3.79 -27.13
CA GLU A 161 1.56 -4.56 -28.07
C GLU A 161 0.33 -5.13 -27.38
N LYS A 162 0.49 -5.58 -26.12
CA LYS A 162 -0.60 -6.23 -25.36
C LYS A 162 -1.41 -5.23 -24.57
N PHE A 163 -2.72 -5.26 -24.80
CA PHE A 163 -3.68 -4.39 -24.12
C PHE A 163 -3.63 -4.53 -22.58
N ALA A 164 -3.48 -5.77 -22.07
CA ALA A 164 -3.39 -6.01 -20.64
C ALA A 164 -2.18 -5.31 -19.99
N MET A 165 -1.03 -5.32 -20.68
CA MET A 165 0.17 -4.61 -20.20
C MET A 165 -0.02 -3.09 -20.28
N ALA A 166 -0.73 -2.59 -21.30
CA ALA A 166 -1.06 -1.17 -21.40
C ALA A 166 -1.97 -0.71 -20.23
N CYS A 167 -2.95 -1.53 -19.86
CA CYS A 167 -3.80 -1.27 -18.68
C CYS A 167 -2.99 -1.26 -17.39
N ASP A 168 -2.10 -2.25 -17.20
CA ASP A 168 -1.24 -2.32 -16.03
C ASP A 168 -0.26 -1.10 -15.98
N MET A 169 0.26 -0.65 -17.14
CA MET A 169 1.09 0.54 -17.23
C MET A 169 0.34 1.82 -16.82
N VAL A 170 -0.90 1.97 -17.29
CA VAL A 170 -1.76 3.11 -16.89
C VAL A 170 -2.01 3.08 -15.38
N TYR A 171 -2.31 1.91 -14.80
CA TYR A 171 -2.48 1.76 -13.36
C TYR A 171 -1.22 2.18 -12.61
N ILE A 172 -0.04 1.66 -12.99
CA ILE A 172 1.24 1.98 -12.35
C ILE A 172 1.52 3.49 -12.38
N THR A 173 1.24 4.14 -13.50
CA THR A 173 1.51 5.58 -13.66
C THR A 173 0.50 6.45 -12.93
N GLN A 174 -0.75 6.03 -12.81
CA GLN A 174 -1.77 6.78 -12.04
C GLN A 174 -1.59 6.66 -10.52
N VAL A 175 -1.13 5.51 -10.06
CA VAL A 175 -0.94 5.23 -8.62
C VAL A 175 0.44 5.67 -8.14
N GLY A 176 1.44 5.70 -9.03
CA GLY A 176 2.83 6.02 -8.71
C GLY A 176 3.21 7.50 -8.89
N VAL A 177 2.29 8.34 -9.37
CA VAL A 177 2.45 9.79 -9.53
C VAL A 177 1.62 10.53 -8.50
#